data_1203edc2dcc615a3b5f5a8f351efed7a
#
_entry.id   1203edc2dcc615a3b5f5a8f351efed7a
#
_cell.length_a   1.000
_cell.length_b   1.000
_cell.length_c   1.000
_cell.angle_alpha   90.00
_cell.angle_beta   90.00
_cell.angle_gamma   90.00
#
_symmetry.space_group_name_H-M   'P 1'
#
loop_
_entity.id
_entity.type
_entity.pdbx_description
1 polymer ?
#
loop_
_entity_poly.entity_id
_entity_poly.type
_entity_poly.pdbx_seq_one_letter_code
_entity_poly.pdbx_strand_id
1 'polypeptide(L)'
;PKGAPGMPEFGNYMPIPPKMHKRRINDYVRITDSRMSGGAFGTVVLHVCPEACDGGPLGAVRNGDIIEMDVDRGILNVELTPEQIEARLKETKFEPKEKFERGFVRHYIDNVMQADKGCDFPYL
;
A
#
# COMPACT_ATOMS: atom_id res chain seq x y z
N PRO A 1 2.08 0.47 -4.72
CA PRO A 1 2.50 -0.46 -5.79
C PRO A 1 2.82 0.22 -7.10
N LYS A 2 4.04 0.06 -7.56
CA LYS A 2 4.51 0.60 -8.85
C LYS A 2 4.01 -0.19 -10.08
N GLY A 3 3.14 -1.13 -9.94
CA GLY A 3 2.56 -1.88 -11.05
C GLY A 3 1.25 -1.27 -11.55
N ALA A 4 0.67 -1.87 -12.59
CA ALA A 4 -0.65 -1.49 -13.10
C ALA A 4 -1.70 -1.41 -11.98
N PRO A 5 -1.76 -2.33 -10.99
CA PRO A 5 -2.68 -2.23 -9.87
C PRO A 5 -2.46 -0.99 -8.98
N GLY A 6 -1.30 -0.36 -9.05
CA GLY A 6 -1.00 0.87 -8.32
C GLY A 6 -1.43 2.15 -9.03
N MET A 7 -1.83 2.06 -10.29
CA MET A 7 -2.27 3.20 -11.09
C MET A 7 -3.78 3.41 -10.90
N PRO A 8 -4.23 4.60 -10.48
CA PRO A 8 -5.66 4.89 -10.26
C PRO A 8 -6.52 4.63 -11.50
N GLU A 9 -5.99 4.87 -12.66
CA GLU A 9 -6.66 4.71 -13.96
C GLU A 9 -7.09 3.27 -14.24
N PHE A 10 -6.45 2.29 -13.60
CA PHE A 10 -6.80 0.87 -13.73
C PHE A 10 -7.84 0.41 -12.71
N GLY A 11 -8.52 1.33 -12.04
CA GLY A 11 -9.63 1.02 -11.16
C GLY A 11 -9.21 0.29 -9.88
N ASN A 12 -8.04 0.58 -9.37
CA ASN A 12 -7.58 0.02 -8.11
C ASN A 12 -8.48 0.47 -6.96
N TYR A 13 -9.01 -0.48 -6.20
CA TYR A 13 -9.90 -0.20 -5.08
C TYR A 13 -9.76 -1.25 -3.97
N MET A 14 -10.15 -0.85 -2.77
CA MET A 14 -10.18 -1.74 -1.60
C MET A 14 -11.62 -2.17 -1.31
N PRO A 15 -12.05 -3.35 -1.75
CA PRO A 15 -13.41 -3.82 -1.52
C PRO A 15 -13.66 -4.07 -0.04
N ILE A 16 -14.90 -3.89 0.37
CA ILE A 16 -15.34 -4.34 1.70
C ILE A 16 -15.33 -5.87 1.72
N PRO A 17 -14.62 -6.51 2.66
CA PRO A 17 -14.62 -7.97 2.73
C PRO A 17 -16.04 -8.52 2.89
N PRO A 18 -16.47 -9.49 2.07
CA PRO A 18 -17.84 -10.02 2.14
C PRO A 18 -18.24 -10.55 3.53
N LYS A 19 -17.28 -11.05 4.30
CA LYS A 19 -17.50 -11.49 5.69
C LYS A 19 -17.90 -10.33 6.61
N MET A 20 -17.30 -9.17 6.45
CA MET A 20 -17.60 -7.97 7.22
C MET A 20 -19.00 -7.45 6.86
N HIS A 21 -19.28 -7.38 5.56
CA HIS A 21 -20.60 -6.98 5.07
C HIS A 21 -21.73 -7.87 5.59
N LYS A 22 -21.57 -9.20 5.52
CA LYS A 22 -22.55 -10.17 6.06
C LYS A 22 -22.78 -10.00 7.56
N ARG A 23 -21.75 -9.62 8.32
CA ARG A 23 -21.83 -9.39 9.77
C ARG A 23 -22.27 -7.96 10.13
N ARG A 24 -22.56 -7.11 9.14
CA ARG A 24 -22.87 -5.68 9.32
C ARG A 24 -21.82 -4.92 10.13
N ILE A 25 -20.55 -5.33 9.98
CA ILE A 25 -19.42 -4.65 10.61
C ILE A 25 -18.98 -3.56 9.64
N ASN A 26 -19.16 -2.30 10.04
CA ASN A 26 -18.80 -1.13 9.24
C ASN A 26 -17.62 -0.34 9.84
N ASP A 27 -17.26 -0.66 11.08
CA ASP A 27 -16.16 0.00 11.80
C ASP A 27 -14.90 -0.86 11.72
N TYR A 28 -14.07 -0.59 10.74
CA TYR A 28 -12.75 -1.18 10.55
C TYR A 28 -11.88 -0.27 9.70
N VAL A 29 -10.58 -0.31 9.97
CA VAL A 29 -9.58 0.46 9.25
C VAL A 29 -9.03 -0.35 8.08
N ARG A 30 -8.87 0.29 6.93
CA ARG A 30 -8.16 -0.27 5.77
C ARG A 30 -6.92 0.54 5.51
N ILE A 31 -5.80 -0.13 5.35
CA ILE A 31 -4.49 0.51 5.15
C ILE A 31 -3.88 -0.06 3.88
N THR A 32 -3.41 0.81 3.00
CA THR A 32 -2.80 0.40 1.74
C THR A 32 -1.73 1.38 1.27
N ASP A 33 -0.73 0.85 0.62
CA ASP A 33 0.24 1.60 -0.16
C ASP A 33 -0.20 1.83 -1.62
N SER A 34 -1.39 1.34 -1.98
CA SER A 34 -1.97 1.56 -3.31
C SER A 34 -2.33 3.02 -3.53
N ARG A 35 -2.22 3.44 -4.79
CA ARG A 35 -2.67 4.76 -5.25
C ARG A 35 -4.12 4.67 -5.65
N MET A 36 -4.96 5.41 -4.94
CA MET A 36 -6.41 5.37 -5.10
C MET A 36 -6.98 6.78 -5.04
N SER A 37 -8.12 6.99 -5.71
CA SER A 37 -8.91 8.21 -5.50
C SER A 37 -9.60 8.19 -4.13
N GLY A 38 -9.90 9.37 -3.58
CA GLY A 38 -10.46 9.53 -2.23
C GLY A 38 -11.90 9.08 -2.01
N GLY A 39 -12.55 8.48 -3.00
CA GLY A 39 -13.95 8.03 -2.91
C GLY A 39 -14.12 6.69 -2.20
N ALA A 40 -13.74 6.59 -0.93
CA ALA A 40 -13.88 5.38 -0.14
C ALA A 40 -14.76 5.59 1.09
N PHE A 41 -15.53 4.58 1.47
CA PHE A 41 -16.35 4.60 2.69
C PHE A 41 -15.54 4.09 3.89
N GLY A 42 -15.74 4.72 5.06
CA GLY A 42 -15.11 4.35 6.33
C GLY A 42 -13.69 4.91 6.47
N THR A 43 -12.95 4.42 7.46
CA THR A 43 -11.57 4.84 7.71
C THR A 43 -10.62 4.11 6.75
N VAL A 44 -9.96 4.88 5.89
CA VAL A 44 -9.01 4.35 4.91
C VAL A 44 -7.73 5.18 4.94
N VAL A 45 -6.60 4.53 5.15
CA VAL A 45 -5.27 5.13 5.00
C VAL A 45 -4.72 4.70 3.66
N LEU A 46 -4.53 5.67 2.78
CA LEU A 46 -4.05 5.48 1.41
C LEU A 46 -2.60 5.92 1.26
N HIS A 47 -1.98 5.48 0.19
CA HIS A 47 -0.67 5.98 -0.27
C HIS A 47 0.44 5.85 0.78
N VAL A 48 0.41 4.77 1.57
CA VAL A 48 1.47 4.54 2.57
C VAL A 48 2.83 4.42 1.88
N CYS A 49 3.81 5.17 2.37
CA CYS A 49 5.16 5.22 1.83
C CYS A 49 6.20 4.86 2.90
N PRO A 50 7.32 4.22 2.51
CA PRO A 50 7.57 3.63 1.20
C PRO A 50 6.60 2.49 0.88
N GLU A 51 6.33 2.26 -0.43
CA GLU A 51 5.51 1.13 -0.86
C GLU A 51 6.15 -0.20 -0.49
N ALA A 52 5.34 -1.23 -0.23
CA ALA A 52 5.83 -2.56 0.13
C ALA A 52 6.77 -3.17 -0.93
N CYS A 53 6.49 -2.92 -2.21
CA CYS A 53 7.36 -3.37 -3.31
C CYS A 53 8.74 -2.68 -3.34
N ASP A 54 8.85 -1.52 -2.70
CA ASP A 54 10.10 -0.77 -2.53
C ASP A 54 10.70 -0.95 -1.11
N GLY A 55 10.31 -2.02 -0.42
CA GLY A 55 10.83 -2.35 0.90
C GLY A 55 10.14 -1.63 2.06
N GLY A 56 8.97 -1.05 1.83
CA GLY A 56 8.19 -0.40 2.87
C GLY A 56 7.69 -1.35 3.96
N PRO A 57 7.55 -0.88 5.22
CA PRO A 57 7.24 -1.72 6.36
C PRO A 57 5.88 -2.41 6.29
N LEU A 58 4.94 -1.91 5.47
CA LEU A 58 3.66 -2.56 5.23
C LEU A 58 3.85 -3.99 4.66
N GLY A 59 4.94 -4.23 3.92
CA GLY A 59 5.30 -5.55 3.42
C GLY A 59 5.69 -6.57 4.48
N ALA A 60 6.02 -6.13 5.68
CA ALA A 60 6.36 -6.99 6.82
C ALA A 60 5.13 -7.38 7.67
N VAL A 61 4.00 -6.71 7.50
CA VAL A 61 2.79 -6.92 8.32
C VAL A 61 2.18 -8.29 8.06
N ARG A 62 1.83 -9.00 9.12
CA ARG A 62 1.21 -10.33 9.10
C ARG A 62 -0.06 -10.36 9.95
N ASN A 63 -0.86 -11.38 9.72
CA ASN A 63 -2.06 -11.59 10.53
C ASN A 63 -1.72 -11.70 12.02
N GLY A 64 -2.40 -10.91 12.85
CA GLY A 64 -2.20 -10.84 14.29
C GLY A 64 -1.28 -9.72 14.75
N ASP A 65 -0.57 -9.03 13.86
CA ASP A 65 0.21 -7.86 14.23
C ASP A 65 -0.70 -6.70 14.64
N ILE A 66 -0.24 -5.95 15.63
CA ILE A 66 -0.94 -4.76 16.12
C ILE A 66 -0.44 -3.53 15.36
N ILE A 67 -1.38 -2.71 14.90
CA ILE A 67 -1.09 -1.43 14.25
C ILE A 67 -1.67 -0.31 15.10
N GLU A 68 -0.81 0.61 15.52
CA GLU A 68 -1.18 1.85 16.18
C GLU A 68 -1.50 2.89 15.11
N MET A 69 -2.68 3.53 15.22
CA MET A 69 -3.05 4.68 14.40
C MET A 69 -3.56 5.80 15.30
N ASP A 70 -2.89 6.93 15.26
CA ASP A 70 -3.28 8.14 15.99
C ASP A 70 -3.23 9.31 14.99
N VAL A 71 -4.41 9.76 14.58
CA VAL A 71 -4.54 10.81 13.56
C VAL A 71 -4.08 12.17 14.09
N ASP A 72 -4.37 12.48 15.36
CA ASP A 72 -4.01 13.77 15.96
C ASP A 72 -2.50 13.92 16.12
N ARG A 73 -1.82 12.82 16.43
CA ARG A 73 -0.36 12.78 16.56
C ARG A 73 0.37 12.45 15.24
N GLY A 74 -0.38 12.12 14.19
CA GLY A 74 0.19 11.72 12.90
C GLY A 74 0.95 10.39 12.97
N ILE A 75 0.50 9.43 13.80
CA ILE A 75 1.16 8.14 14.00
C ILE A 75 0.44 7.06 13.21
N LEU A 76 1.22 6.27 12.47
CA LEU A 76 0.83 5.00 11.89
C LEU A 76 2.01 4.03 12.03
N ASN A 77 1.98 3.16 13.02
CA ASN A 77 3.06 2.23 13.32
C ASN A 77 2.55 0.79 13.44
N VAL A 78 3.42 -0.16 13.15
CA VAL A 78 3.25 -1.56 13.53
C VAL A 78 4.08 -1.84 14.79
N GLU A 79 3.54 -2.58 15.74
CA GLU A 79 4.25 -2.96 16.98
C GLU A 79 5.31 -4.05 16.71
N LEU A 80 6.30 -3.70 15.90
CA LEU A 80 7.45 -4.52 15.56
C LEU A 80 8.72 -3.73 15.74
N THR A 81 9.81 -4.40 16.15
CA THR A 81 11.11 -3.76 16.15
C THR A 81 11.68 -3.61 14.73
N PRO A 82 12.60 -2.66 14.49
CA PRO A 82 13.24 -2.51 13.18
C PRO A 82 13.87 -3.81 12.68
N GLU A 83 14.48 -4.60 13.55
CA GLU A 83 15.11 -5.87 13.23
C GLU A 83 14.08 -6.92 12.79
N GLN A 84 12.90 -6.93 13.44
CA GLN A 84 11.80 -7.82 13.06
C GLN A 84 11.23 -7.44 11.69
N ILE A 85 11.09 -6.14 11.42
CA ILE A 85 10.64 -5.64 10.12
C ILE A 85 11.63 -6.07 9.04
N GLU A 86 12.92 -5.82 9.25
CA GLU A 86 13.98 -6.18 8.30
C GLU A 86 14.03 -7.68 8.01
N ALA A 87 13.95 -8.51 9.06
CA ALA A 87 13.93 -9.96 8.92
C ALA A 87 12.75 -10.44 8.08
N ARG A 88 11.54 -9.91 8.36
CA ARG A 88 10.32 -10.27 7.62
C ARG A 88 10.36 -9.79 6.17
N LEU A 89 10.91 -8.60 5.88
CA LEU A 89 11.06 -8.10 4.52
C LEU A 89 12.03 -8.96 3.70
N LYS A 90 13.09 -9.50 4.29
CA LYS A 90 14.00 -10.45 3.64
C LYS A 90 13.31 -11.76 3.24
N GLU A 91 12.32 -12.20 4.00
CA GLU A 91 11.52 -13.39 3.70
C GLU A 91 10.44 -13.12 2.63
N THR A 92 10.02 -11.86 2.48
CA THR A 92 8.94 -11.47 1.59
C THR A 92 9.51 -11.19 0.20
N LYS A 93 9.18 -12.05 -0.77
CA LYS A 93 9.53 -11.81 -2.17
C LYS A 93 8.38 -11.10 -2.86
N PHE A 94 8.56 -9.83 -3.19
CA PHE A 94 7.65 -9.10 -4.04
C PHE A 94 7.99 -9.37 -5.51
N GLU A 95 7.31 -10.33 -6.10
CA GLU A 95 7.37 -10.51 -7.55
C GLU A 95 6.13 -9.85 -8.18
N PRO A 96 6.31 -8.96 -9.16
CA PRO A 96 5.19 -8.42 -9.89
C PRO A 96 4.44 -9.56 -10.59
N LYS A 97 3.11 -9.60 -10.45
CA LYS A 97 2.26 -10.62 -11.08
C LYS A 97 2.34 -10.59 -12.60
N GLU A 98 2.62 -9.42 -13.15
CA GLU A 98 2.75 -9.20 -14.58
C GLU A 98 4.11 -8.55 -14.88
N LYS A 99 4.80 -9.08 -15.88
CA LYS A 99 6.07 -8.53 -16.36
C LYS A 99 5.83 -7.78 -17.66
N PHE A 100 5.99 -6.46 -17.60
CA PHE A 100 5.91 -5.59 -18.77
C PHE A 100 7.33 -5.32 -19.27
N GLU A 101 7.67 -5.80 -20.47
CA GLU A 101 9.00 -5.59 -21.04
C GLU A 101 9.17 -4.21 -21.68
N ARG A 102 8.06 -3.59 -22.10
CA ARG A 102 8.03 -2.29 -22.79
C ARG A 102 6.68 -1.57 -22.64
N GLY A 103 6.63 -0.34 -23.09
CA GLY A 103 5.40 0.45 -23.15
C GLY A 103 5.17 1.33 -21.92
N PHE A 104 3.99 1.98 -21.86
CA PHE A 104 3.67 2.96 -20.82
C PHE A 104 3.76 2.39 -19.40
N VAL A 105 3.22 1.18 -19.17
CA VAL A 105 3.23 0.56 -17.85
C VAL A 105 4.66 0.30 -17.37
N ARG A 106 5.52 -0.20 -18.25
CA ARG A 106 6.94 -0.40 -17.92
C ARG A 106 7.61 0.93 -17.60
N HIS A 107 7.41 1.92 -18.44
CA HIS A 107 7.94 3.26 -18.23
C HIS A 107 7.47 3.87 -16.88
N TYR A 108 6.18 3.71 -16.57
CA TYR A 108 5.62 4.15 -15.28
C TYR A 108 6.30 3.45 -14.10
N ILE A 109 6.40 2.11 -14.12
CA ILE A 109 7.01 1.33 -13.04
C ILE A 109 8.47 1.76 -12.79
N ASP A 110 9.23 2.00 -13.85
CA ASP A 110 10.65 2.32 -13.75
C ASP A 110 10.92 3.74 -13.23
N ASN A 111 10.00 4.68 -13.44
CA ASN A 111 10.27 6.09 -13.25
C ASN A 111 9.38 6.76 -12.20
N VAL A 112 8.22 6.22 -11.85
CA VAL A 112 7.31 6.88 -10.92
C VAL A 112 7.91 6.96 -9.52
N MET A 113 7.87 8.14 -8.94
CA MET A 113 8.28 8.39 -7.55
C MET A 113 7.21 7.94 -6.55
N GLN A 114 7.60 7.84 -5.30
CA GLN A 114 6.70 7.51 -4.19
C GLN A 114 5.65 8.61 -3.94
N ALA A 115 4.58 8.28 -3.24
CA ALA A 115 3.46 9.19 -3.01
C ALA A 115 3.85 10.44 -2.22
N ASP A 116 4.82 10.35 -1.30
CA ASP A 116 5.38 11.50 -0.56
C ASP A 116 6.16 12.47 -1.46
N LYS A 117 6.50 12.05 -2.68
CA LYS A 117 7.11 12.87 -3.74
C LYS A 117 6.12 13.25 -4.84
N GLY A 118 4.82 13.09 -4.58
CA GLY A 118 3.76 13.47 -5.50
C GLY A 118 3.38 12.45 -6.56
N CYS A 119 3.93 11.23 -6.55
CA CYS A 119 3.75 10.24 -7.61
C CYS A 119 4.15 10.77 -9.00
N ASP A 120 5.10 11.67 -9.05
CA ASP A 120 5.57 12.36 -10.25
C ASP A 120 6.73 11.61 -10.91
N PHE A 121 7.22 12.13 -12.01
CA PHE A 121 8.42 11.62 -12.68
C PHE A 121 9.61 12.56 -12.45
N PRO A 122 10.82 12.04 -12.18
CA PRO A 122 11.96 12.86 -11.74
C PRO A 122 12.52 13.80 -12.83
N TYR A 123 12.02 13.71 -14.04
CA TYR A 123 12.43 14.50 -15.20
C TYR A 123 11.38 15.53 -15.68
N LEU A 124 10.26 15.69 -14.96
CA LEU A 124 9.22 16.68 -15.26
C LEU A 124 9.33 17.96 -14.44
#